data_7404ed233aac6896fd551ee8f57e1b87
#
_entry.id   7404ed233aac6896fd551ee8f57e1b87
#
_cell.length_a   1.000
_cell.length_b   1.000
_cell.length_c   1.000
_cell.angle_alpha   90.00
_cell.angle_beta   90.00
_cell.angle_gamma   90.00
#
_symmetry.space_group_name_H-M   'P 1'
#
loop_
_entity.id
_entity.type
_entity.pdbx_description
1 polymer ?
#
loop_
_entity_poly.entity_id
_entity_poly.type
_entity_poly.pdbx_seq_one_letter_code
_entity_poly.pdbx_strand_id
1 'polypeptide(L)'
;INELARWLMVSTGTSAVAMSPKAGAHGELCGMMAIKAAHKAAGRDPKMVLVPESAHGTNPATAALLGYKVVSIEAREDGTVDPAAVKARIAEHEGDIAGIMLTNPNTCGLFERDIIAIADAIHEANGYFYCDGANFNAIVGKARPGDLGVDAMHINLHKTFSTPHGGGGPGSGPVVLSEALAPYAPLPFTARDADGTVHLVEEENAGKFDH
;
A
#
# COMPACT_ATOMS: atom_id res chain seq x y z
N ILE A 1 13.45 -8.09 -13.99
CA ILE A 1 12.30 -7.95 -13.09
C ILE A 1 12.79 -8.13 -11.64
N ASN A 2 13.41 -9.25 -11.30
CA ASN A 2 13.83 -9.59 -9.92
C ASN A 2 14.79 -8.57 -9.30
N GLU A 3 15.73 -8.02 -10.06
CA GLU A 3 16.64 -6.98 -9.57
C GLU A 3 15.88 -5.70 -9.19
N LEU A 4 14.95 -5.25 -10.05
CA LEU A 4 14.08 -4.12 -9.74
C LEU A 4 13.19 -4.41 -8.53
N ALA A 5 12.62 -5.61 -8.44
CA ALA A 5 11.82 -6.03 -7.30
C ALA A 5 12.61 -5.91 -6.00
N ARG A 6 13.84 -6.43 -5.97
CA ARG A 6 14.74 -6.31 -4.81
C ARG A 6 15.03 -4.85 -4.45
N TRP A 7 15.31 -4.00 -5.43
CA TRP A 7 15.55 -2.58 -5.16
C TRP A 7 14.33 -1.86 -4.58
N LEU A 8 13.14 -2.18 -5.07
CA LEU A 8 11.91 -1.62 -4.53
C LEU A 8 11.70 -2.03 -3.07
N MET A 9 11.88 -3.32 -2.75
CA MET A 9 11.78 -3.81 -1.37
C MET A 9 12.81 -3.15 -0.45
N VAL A 10 14.08 -3.08 -0.85
CA VAL A 10 15.14 -2.44 -0.06
C VAL A 10 14.87 -0.95 0.16
N SER A 11 14.45 -0.24 -0.88
CA SER A 11 14.20 1.22 -0.80
C SER A 11 12.96 1.57 0.02
N THR A 12 12.05 0.64 0.19
CA THR A 12 10.80 0.82 0.93
C THR A 12 10.79 0.15 2.30
N GLY A 13 11.73 -0.77 2.57
CA GLY A 13 11.76 -1.53 3.83
C GLY A 13 10.62 -2.56 3.92
N THR A 14 10.22 -3.14 2.78
CA THR A 14 9.12 -4.11 2.69
C THR A 14 9.64 -5.50 2.30
N SER A 15 8.78 -6.53 2.44
CA SER A 15 9.18 -7.93 2.32
C SER A 15 8.80 -8.59 0.99
N ALA A 16 7.87 -8.00 0.24
CA ALA A 16 7.43 -8.53 -1.05
C ALA A 16 7.05 -7.42 -2.03
N VAL A 17 6.95 -7.76 -3.30
CA VAL A 17 6.51 -6.83 -4.34
C VAL A 17 5.72 -7.53 -5.46
N ALA A 18 4.55 -7.00 -5.79
CA ALA A 18 3.78 -7.38 -6.95
C ALA A 18 4.21 -6.50 -8.14
N MET A 19 4.83 -7.10 -9.16
CA MET A 19 5.35 -6.38 -10.33
C MET A 19 4.34 -6.26 -11.49
N SER A 20 3.21 -6.93 -11.40
CA SER A 20 2.20 -7.03 -12.48
C SER A 20 1.34 -5.77 -12.69
N PRO A 21 1.05 -4.91 -11.71
CA PRO A 21 0.19 -3.74 -11.93
C PRO A 21 0.77 -2.75 -12.96
N LYS A 22 -0.08 -2.28 -13.87
CA LYS A 22 0.33 -1.46 -15.02
C LYS A 22 0.07 0.03 -14.84
N ALA A 23 -0.51 0.44 -13.72
CA ALA A 23 -0.81 1.83 -13.39
C ALA A 23 -0.95 2.00 -11.88
N GLY A 24 -0.97 3.24 -11.38
CA GLY A 24 -1.19 3.54 -9.96
C GLY A 24 -2.51 2.97 -9.45
N ALA A 25 -3.62 3.28 -10.11
CA ALA A 25 -4.95 2.76 -9.75
C ALA A 25 -5.03 1.22 -9.76
N HIS A 26 -4.30 0.56 -10.68
CA HIS A 26 -4.19 -0.89 -10.70
C HIS A 26 -3.36 -1.40 -9.50
N GLY A 27 -2.31 -0.67 -9.11
CA GLY A 27 -1.54 -0.94 -7.90
C GLY A 27 -2.38 -0.74 -6.63
N GLU A 28 -3.20 0.33 -6.58
CA GLU A 28 -4.14 0.53 -5.47
C GLU A 28 -5.08 -0.67 -5.29
N LEU A 29 -5.68 -1.10 -6.40
CA LEU A 29 -6.57 -2.27 -6.39
C LEU A 29 -5.84 -3.52 -5.90
N CYS A 30 -4.63 -3.79 -6.40
CA CYS A 30 -3.81 -4.93 -6.00
C CYS A 30 -3.49 -4.91 -4.49
N GLY A 31 -3.02 -3.79 -3.95
CA GLY A 31 -2.72 -3.64 -2.52
C GLY A 31 -3.95 -3.84 -1.63
N MET A 32 -5.07 -3.24 -2.01
CA MET A 32 -6.32 -3.37 -1.27
C MET A 32 -6.93 -4.78 -1.38
N MET A 33 -6.71 -5.50 -2.49
CA MET A 33 -7.07 -6.91 -2.61
C MET A 33 -6.24 -7.80 -1.67
N ALA A 34 -4.94 -7.54 -1.53
CA ALA A 34 -4.08 -8.24 -0.59
C ALA A 34 -4.55 -8.02 0.86
N ILE A 35 -4.88 -6.77 1.24
CA ILE A 35 -5.46 -6.44 2.54
C ILE A 35 -6.78 -7.21 2.78
N LYS A 36 -7.67 -7.22 1.80
CA LYS A 36 -8.94 -7.95 1.89
C LYS A 36 -8.74 -9.45 2.06
N ALA A 37 -7.78 -10.02 1.33
CA ALA A 37 -7.42 -11.44 1.44
C ALA A 37 -6.84 -11.78 2.82
N ALA A 38 -5.97 -10.92 3.36
CA ALA A 38 -5.41 -11.09 4.70
C ALA A 38 -6.49 -11.05 5.79
N HIS A 39 -7.45 -10.13 5.72
CA HIS A 39 -8.59 -10.11 6.64
C HIS A 39 -9.41 -11.40 6.55
N LYS A 40 -9.74 -11.83 5.33
CA LYS A 40 -10.49 -13.06 5.10
C LYS A 40 -9.77 -14.29 5.65
N ALA A 41 -8.46 -14.40 5.44
CA ALA A 41 -7.64 -15.49 5.97
C ALA A 41 -7.60 -15.50 7.51
N ALA A 42 -7.67 -14.33 8.14
CA ALA A 42 -7.79 -14.18 9.59
C ALA A 42 -9.23 -14.37 10.12
N GLY A 43 -10.18 -14.79 9.28
CA GLY A 43 -11.59 -14.96 9.66
C GLY A 43 -12.33 -13.65 9.91
N ARG A 44 -11.82 -12.52 9.41
CA ARG A 44 -12.40 -11.17 9.57
C ARG A 44 -13.01 -10.69 8.26
N ASP A 45 -14.04 -9.87 8.35
CA ASP A 45 -14.73 -9.28 7.18
C ASP A 45 -15.12 -7.83 7.45
N PRO A 46 -14.14 -6.95 7.79
CA PRO A 46 -14.41 -5.53 8.02
C PRO A 46 -14.95 -4.87 6.75
N LYS A 47 -15.85 -3.90 6.90
CA LYS A 47 -16.58 -3.30 5.79
C LYS A 47 -16.15 -1.89 5.45
N MET A 48 -15.28 -1.27 6.25
CA MET A 48 -14.98 0.14 6.14
C MET A 48 -13.49 0.38 5.95
N VAL A 49 -13.17 1.43 5.16
CA VAL A 49 -11.80 1.94 4.96
C VAL A 49 -11.78 3.43 5.25
N LEU A 50 -10.81 3.86 6.04
CA LEU A 50 -10.59 5.26 6.34
C LEU A 50 -9.85 5.93 5.18
N VAL A 51 -10.31 7.09 4.74
CA VAL A 51 -9.70 7.85 3.64
C VAL A 51 -9.70 9.34 4.00
N PRO A 52 -8.55 10.01 4.04
CA PRO A 52 -8.51 11.46 4.24
C PRO A 52 -9.22 12.21 3.12
N GLU A 53 -9.84 13.34 3.43
CA GLU A 53 -10.51 14.20 2.44
C GLU A 53 -9.55 14.73 1.37
N SER A 54 -8.27 14.89 1.71
CA SER A 54 -7.21 15.30 0.79
C SER A 54 -6.70 14.16 -0.11
N ALA A 55 -7.19 12.93 0.04
CA ALA A 55 -6.73 11.80 -0.78
C ALA A 55 -7.08 11.97 -2.26
N HIS A 56 -6.28 11.36 -3.12
CA HIS A 56 -6.60 11.28 -4.54
C HIS A 56 -7.92 10.52 -4.74
N GLY A 57 -8.75 10.97 -5.69
CA GLY A 57 -10.08 10.41 -5.92
C GLY A 57 -10.13 8.92 -6.27
N THR A 58 -9.02 8.34 -6.74
CA THR A 58 -8.93 6.89 -6.98
C THR A 58 -8.90 6.07 -5.69
N ASN A 59 -8.43 6.60 -4.57
CA ASN A 59 -8.39 5.88 -3.30
C ASN A 59 -9.80 5.49 -2.83
N PRO A 60 -10.75 6.42 -2.65
CA PRO A 60 -12.11 6.05 -2.29
C PRO A 60 -12.81 5.23 -3.38
N ALA A 61 -12.52 5.47 -4.67
CA ALA A 61 -13.08 4.69 -5.76
C ALA A 61 -12.64 3.23 -5.73
N THR A 62 -11.36 2.96 -5.46
CA THR A 62 -10.81 1.61 -5.30
C THR A 62 -11.42 0.90 -4.08
N ALA A 63 -11.55 1.60 -2.95
CA ALA A 63 -12.21 1.05 -1.76
C ALA A 63 -13.66 0.64 -2.09
N ALA A 64 -14.42 1.52 -2.74
CA ALA A 64 -15.80 1.24 -3.14
C ALA A 64 -15.91 0.09 -4.15
N LEU A 65 -15.00 -0.01 -5.12
CA LEU A 65 -14.93 -1.11 -6.09
C LEU A 65 -14.78 -2.48 -5.40
N LEU A 66 -14.05 -2.54 -4.29
CA LEU A 66 -13.86 -3.75 -3.49
C LEU A 66 -15.01 -4.00 -2.50
N GLY A 67 -16.03 -3.15 -2.49
CA GLY A 67 -17.20 -3.28 -1.62
C GLY A 67 -17.01 -2.69 -0.22
N TYR A 68 -15.96 -1.91 0.00
CA TYR A 68 -15.78 -1.18 1.25
C TYR A 68 -16.61 0.10 1.29
N LYS A 69 -17.10 0.43 2.46
CA LYS A 69 -17.63 1.75 2.79
C LYS A 69 -16.47 2.69 3.10
N VAL A 70 -16.46 3.83 2.48
CA VAL A 70 -15.44 4.86 2.76
C VAL A 70 -15.90 5.70 3.95
N VAL A 71 -15.01 5.82 4.94
CA VAL A 71 -15.18 6.70 6.09
C VAL A 71 -14.17 7.84 5.93
N SER A 72 -14.68 9.05 5.74
CA SER A 72 -13.84 10.24 5.54
C SER A 72 -13.18 10.67 6.85
N ILE A 73 -11.93 11.11 6.76
CA ILE A 73 -11.19 11.75 7.84
C ILE A 73 -10.94 13.20 7.44
N GLU A 74 -11.37 14.12 8.26
CA GLU A 74 -11.10 15.54 8.08
C GLU A 74 -9.60 15.84 8.21
N ALA A 75 -9.08 16.68 7.31
CA ALA A 75 -7.72 17.17 7.41
C ALA A 75 -7.64 18.33 8.40
N ARG A 76 -6.48 18.52 9.01
CA ARG A 76 -6.14 19.74 9.74
C ARG A 76 -6.10 20.94 8.78
N GLU A 77 -6.07 22.16 9.33
CA GLU A 77 -5.94 23.39 8.54
C GLU A 77 -4.71 23.41 7.63
N ASP A 78 -3.62 22.73 8.04
CA ASP A 78 -2.40 22.57 7.24
C ASP A 78 -2.49 21.45 6.19
N GLY A 79 -3.60 20.72 6.12
CA GLY A 79 -3.83 19.62 5.19
C GLY A 79 -3.26 18.27 5.63
N THR A 80 -2.69 18.16 6.83
CA THR A 80 -2.22 16.90 7.40
C THR A 80 -3.33 16.16 8.15
N VAL A 81 -3.15 14.86 8.37
CA VAL A 81 -4.11 14.02 9.10
C VAL A 81 -3.82 14.05 10.60
N ASP A 82 -4.88 14.18 11.42
CA ASP A 82 -4.79 14.11 12.85
C ASP A 82 -4.94 12.67 13.35
N PRO A 83 -3.96 12.09 14.08
CA PRO A 83 -4.10 10.79 14.71
C PRO A 83 -5.32 10.70 15.66
N ALA A 84 -5.70 11.81 16.30
CA ALA A 84 -6.89 11.83 17.16
C ALA A 84 -8.18 11.65 16.35
N ALA A 85 -8.27 12.24 15.16
CA ALA A 85 -9.40 12.03 14.25
C ALA A 85 -9.45 10.57 13.75
N VAL A 86 -8.30 9.97 13.44
CA VAL A 86 -8.21 8.55 13.06
C VAL A 86 -8.72 7.66 14.19
N LYS A 87 -8.24 7.86 15.42
CA LYS A 87 -8.68 7.10 16.60
C LYS A 87 -10.17 7.26 16.89
N ALA A 88 -10.71 8.47 16.71
CA ALA A 88 -12.14 8.71 16.87
C ALA A 88 -12.96 7.89 15.86
N ARG A 89 -12.57 7.87 14.57
CA ARG A 89 -13.25 7.06 13.55
C ARG A 89 -13.13 5.56 13.80
N ILE A 90 -11.98 5.09 14.29
CA ILE A 90 -11.81 3.68 14.69
C ILE A 90 -12.78 3.34 15.83
N ALA A 91 -12.90 4.19 16.85
CA ALA A 91 -13.80 3.96 17.98
C ALA A 91 -15.29 3.98 17.57
N GLU A 92 -15.67 4.86 16.62
CA GLU A 92 -17.04 4.90 16.07
C GLU A 92 -17.43 3.62 15.31
N HIS A 93 -16.44 2.90 14.77
CA HIS A 93 -16.63 1.74 13.90
C HIS A 93 -15.81 0.54 14.38
N GLU A 94 -15.79 0.31 15.69
CA GLU A 94 -14.97 -0.72 16.32
C GLU A 94 -15.18 -2.10 15.67
N GLY A 95 -14.07 -2.72 15.28
CA GLY A 95 -14.05 -4.04 14.65
C GLY A 95 -14.41 -4.07 13.16
N ASP A 96 -14.84 -2.94 12.57
CA ASP A 96 -15.29 -2.88 11.17
C ASP A 96 -14.34 -2.11 10.24
N ILE A 97 -13.20 -1.64 10.74
CA ILE A 97 -12.17 -0.94 9.95
C ILE A 97 -11.18 -1.92 9.34
N ALA A 98 -11.14 -1.99 8.00
CA ALA A 98 -10.16 -2.79 7.27
C ALA A 98 -8.77 -2.13 7.24
N GLY A 99 -8.72 -0.82 7.29
CA GLY A 99 -7.48 -0.06 7.25
C GLY A 99 -7.69 1.38 6.84
N ILE A 100 -6.57 2.02 6.50
CA ILE A 100 -6.54 3.40 6.00
C ILE A 100 -5.89 3.42 4.61
N MET A 101 -6.34 4.31 3.73
CA MET A 101 -5.66 4.68 2.49
C MET A 101 -5.17 6.12 2.62
N LEU A 102 -3.86 6.31 2.68
CA LEU A 102 -3.25 7.61 2.91
C LEU A 102 -2.10 7.84 1.91
N THR A 103 -1.98 9.05 1.40
CA THR A 103 -0.88 9.46 0.51
C THR A 103 0.22 10.10 1.34
N ASN A 104 1.48 9.68 1.16
CA ASN A 104 2.61 10.33 1.84
C ASN A 104 3.86 10.42 0.95
N PRO A 105 4.40 11.64 0.71
CA PRO A 105 3.83 12.94 1.06
C PRO A 105 2.43 13.15 0.49
N ASN A 106 1.61 13.93 1.21
CA ASN A 106 0.20 14.08 0.85
C ASN A 106 -0.02 14.95 -0.42
N THR A 107 -1.26 15.05 -0.87
CA THR A 107 -1.61 15.81 -2.08
C THR A 107 -1.39 17.32 -1.95
N CYS A 108 -1.23 17.83 -0.74
CA CYS A 108 -0.85 19.21 -0.45
C CYS A 108 0.67 19.44 -0.48
N GLY A 109 1.47 18.39 -0.73
CA GLY A 109 2.94 18.43 -0.79
C GLY A 109 3.62 18.35 0.58
N LEU A 110 2.91 17.96 1.64
CA LEU A 110 3.42 17.85 3.00
C LEU A 110 3.68 16.41 3.39
N PHE A 111 4.76 16.18 4.13
CA PHE A 111 5.01 14.90 4.78
C PHE A 111 4.07 14.75 5.99
N GLU A 112 3.40 13.62 6.10
CA GLU A 112 2.54 13.30 7.26
C GLU A 112 3.42 13.02 8.48
N ARG A 113 3.65 14.05 9.28
CA ARG A 113 4.58 14.02 10.44
C ARG A 113 4.17 12.99 11.50
N ASP A 114 2.88 12.72 11.62
CA ASP A 114 2.31 11.83 12.62
C ASP A 114 2.02 10.41 12.06
N ILE A 115 2.62 10.07 10.91
CA ILE A 115 2.34 8.83 10.15
C ILE A 115 2.50 7.56 11.01
N ILE A 116 3.50 7.52 11.90
CA ILE A 116 3.74 6.37 12.77
C ILE A 116 2.57 6.22 13.76
N ALA A 117 2.13 7.32 14.39
CA ALA A 117 1.01 7.28 15.33
C ALA A 117 -0.32 6.90 14.64
N ILE A 118 -0.48 7.23 13.35
CA ILE A 118 -1.60 6.81 12.52
C ILE A 118 -1.50 5.31 12.24
N ALA A 119 -0.33 4.83 11.83
CA ALA A 119 -0.09 3.41 11.56
C ALA A 119 -0.35 2.55 12.80
N ASP A 120 0.20 2.97 13.95
CA ASP A 120 -0.01 2.28 15.23
C ASP A 120 -1.50 2.15 15.56
N ALA A 121 -2.26 3.25 15.44
CA ALA A 121 -3.70 3.25 15.71
C ALA A 121 -4.48 2.30 14.80
N ILE A 122 -4.11 2.21 13.52
CA ILE A 122 -4.70 1.28 12.55
C ILE A 122 -4.35 -0.17 12.89
N HIS A 123 -3.10 -0.46 13.22
CA HIS A 123 -2.64 -1.80 13.58
C HIS A 123 -3.24 -2.28 14.90
N GLU A 124 -3.35 -1.42 15.91
CA GLU A 124 -4.03 -1.73 17.18
C GLU A 124 -5.51 -2.12 16.95
N ALA A 125 -6.14 -1.54 15.93
CA ALA A 125 -7.50 -1.89 15.50
C ALA A 125 -7.56 -3.14 14.58
N ASN A 126 -6.46 -3.85 14.40
CA ASN A 126 -6.28 -4.96 13.45
C ASN A 126 -6.54 -4.59 11.98
N GLY A 127 -6.41 -3.32 11.62
CA GLY A 127 -6.44 -2.83 10.25
C GLY A 127 -5.07 -2.87 9.58
N TYR A 128 -5.00 -2.53 8.30
CA TYR A 128 -3.77 -2.41 7.52
C TYR A 128 -3.60 -1.00 6.97
N PHE A 129 -2.35 -0.58 6.81
CA PHE A 129 -2.02 0.72 6.27
C PHE A 129 -1.62 0.63 4.78
N TYR A 130 -2.52 1.06 3.90
CA TYR A 130 -2.22 1.28 2.49
C TYR A 130 -1.71 2.70 2.27
N CYS A 131 -0.53 2.85 1.64
CA CYS A 131 0.04 4.13 1.24
C CYS A 131 -0.07 4.33 -0.28
N ASP A 132 -0.63 5.45 -0.71
CA ASP A 132 -0.51 5.90 -2.09
C ASP A 132 0.90 6.46 -2.32
N GLY A 133 1.70 5.74 -3.10
CA GLY A 133 3.09 6.07 -3.38
C GLY A 133 3.30 6.98 -4.60
N ALA A 134 2.27 7.69 -5.06
CA ALA A 134 2.38 8.60 -6.21
C ALA A 134 3.46 9.68 -5.99
N ASN A 135 3.70 10.08 -4.76
CA ASN A 135 4.68 11.10 -4.37
C ASN A 135 5.96 10.51 -3.77
N PHE A 136 6.22 9.22 -3.93
CA PHE A 136 7.41 8.54 -3.38
C PHE A 136 8.73 9.18 -3.82
N ASN A 137 8.78 9.81 -5.00
CA ASN A 137 9.93 10.54 -5.49
C ASN A 137 10.47 11.59 -4.50
N ALA A 138 9.63 12.16 -3.65
CA ALA A 138 10.05 13.15 -2.66
C ALA A 138 10.82 12.54 -1.47
N ILE A 139 10.62 11.26 -1.18
CA ILE A 139 11.16 10.60 0.02
C ILE A 139 12.08 9.41 -0.28
N VAL A 140 12.19 8.98 -1.54
CA VAL A 140 13.07 7.86 -1.91
C VAL A 140 14.51 8.13 -1.46
N GLY A 141 15.10 7.16 -0.77
CA GLY A 141 16.44 7.28 -0.19
C GLY A 141 16.54 8.18 1.06
N LYS A 142 15.42 8.69 1.56
CA LYS A 142 15.32 9.50 2.80
C LYS A 142 14.50 8.82 3.89
N ALA A 143 13.38 8.23 3.52
CA ALA A 143 12.54 7.45 4.43
C ALA A 143 12.09 6.18 3.72
N ARG A 144 11.99 5.09 4.48
CA ARG A 144 11.45 3.82 3.98
C ARG A 144 10.03 3.65 4.53
N PRO A 145 9.02 3.59 3.67
CA PRO A 145 7.61 3.49 4.11
C PRO A 145 7.31 2.32 5.05
N GLY A 146 7.95 1.17 4.87
CA GLY A 146 7.83 0.03 5.78
C GLY A 146 8.26 0.35 7.21
N ASP A 147 9.31 1.15 7.40
CA ASP A 147 9.76 1.59 8.73
C ASP A 147 8.77 2.58 9.39
N LEU A 148 7.84 3.13 8.61
CA LEU A 148 6.79 4.04 9.07
C LEU A 148 5.46 3.32 9.32
N GLY A 149 5.44 1.99 9.21
CA GLY A 149 4.26 1.16 9.44
C GLY A 149 3.37 0.95 8.22
N VAL A 150 3.85 1.24 7.01
CA VAL A 150 3.10 0.98 5.77
C VAL A 150 3.11 -0.51 5.44
N ASP A 151 1.92 -1.09 5.22
CA ASP A 151 1.74 -2.51 4.86
C ASP A 151 1.68 -2.75 3.37
N ALA A 152 1.09 -1.85 2.62
CA ALA A 152 1.04 -1.91 1.17
C ALA A 152 1.23 -0.53 0.56
N MET A 153 2.03 -0.43 -0.50
CA MET A 153 2.22 0.83 -1.21
C MET A 153 2.43 0.57 -2.70
N HIS A 154 1.64 1.22 -3.56
CA HIS A 154 1.98 1.24 -4.97
C HIS A 154 3.04 2.31 -5.27
N ILE A 155 3.84 2.05 -6.30
CA ILE A 155 4.87 2.99 -6.76
C ILE A 155 4.67 3.26 -8.24
N ASN A 156 4.43 4.53 -8.60
CA ASN A 156 4.40 4.93 -10.00
C ASN A 156 5.82 5.02 -10.53
N LEU A 157 6.31 4.01 -11.26
CA LEU A 157 7.66 4.02 -11.81
C LEU A 157 7.88 5.18 -12.79
N HIS A 158 6.81 5.62 -13.46
CA HIS A 158 6.83 6.77 -14.36
C HIS A 158 6.77 8.14 -13.67
N LYS A 159 6.65 8.18 -12.33
CA LYS A 159 6.74 9.42 -11.53
C LYS A 159 8.03 9.48 -10.71
N THR A 160 8.44 8.35 -10.13
CA THR A 160 9.60 8.27 -9.23
C THR A 160 10.86 7.82 -9.95
N PHE A 161 10.75 6.99 -11.00
CA PHE A 161 11.86 6.41 -11.73
C PHE A 161 11.80 6.77 -13.22
N SER A 162 12.62 6.10 -14.04
CA SER A 162 12.85 6.46 -15.43
C SER A 162 11.87 5.83 -16.44
N THR A 163 10.78 5.22 -16.00
CA THR A 163 9.81 4.64 -16.92
C THR A 163 9.18 5.72 -17.79
N PRO A 164 9.33 5.68 -19.13
CA PRO A 164 8.74 6.68 -20.00
C PRO A 164 7.20 6.53 -20.02
N HIS A 165 6.48 7.62 -19.77
CA HIS A 165 5.02 7.65 -19.72
C HIS A 165 4.39 8.28 -20.96
N GLY A 166 5.14 9.07 -21.73
CA GLY A 166 4.77 9.59 -23.04
C GLY A 166 3.47 10.40 -23.05
N GLY A 167 3.25 11.25 -22.04
CA GLY A 167 2.05 12.09 -21.97
C GLY A 167 0.75 11.32 -21.68
N GLY A 168 0.82 10.22 -20.95
CA GLY A 168 -0.32 9.38 -20.58
C GLY A 168 -0.34 8.02 -21.28
N GLY A 169 0.79 7.61 -21.86
CA GLY A 169 1.00 6.29 -22.43
C GLY A 169 1.28 5.21 -21.37
N PRO A 170 2.10 4.20 -21.70
CA PRO A 170 2.32 3.06 -20.81
C PRO A 170 2.84 3.50 -19.43
N GLY A 171 2.19 3.03 -18.40
CA GLY A 171 2.57 3.25 -17.00
C GLY A 171 3.04 1.97 -16.34
N SER A 172 3.40 2.06 -15.06
CA SER A 172 3.69 0.93 -14.21
C SER A 172 3.41 1.30 -12.75
N GLY A 173 2.84 0.39 -12.00
CA GLY A 173 2.46 0.62 -10.60
C GLY A 173 2.70 -0.60 -9.73
N PRO A 174 3.96 -1.11 -9.62
CA PRO A 174 4.26 -2.21 -8.72
C PRO A 174 3.82 -1.88 -7.29
N VAL A 175 3.45 -2.91 -6.54
CA VAL A 175 2.98 -2.78 -5.15
C VAL A 175 3.94 -3.51 -4.24
N VAL A 176 4.52 -2.78 -3.31
CA VAL A 176 5.33 -3.36 -2.23
C VAL A 176 4.42 -3.72 -1.06
N LEU A 177 4.74 -4.83 -0.39
CA LEU A 177 3.92 -5.43 0.66
C LEU A 177 4.77 -5.72 1.90
N SER A 178 4.20 -5.52 3.09
CA SER A 178 4.77 -5.92 4.37
C SER A 178 4.84 -7.45 4.47
N GLU A 179 5.56 -7.95 5.46
CA GLU A 179 5.63 -9.39 5.76
C GLU A 179 4.23 -10.00 6.00
N ALA A 180 3.35 -9.25 6.65
CA ALA A 180 1.98 -9.67 6.92
C ALA A 180 1.14 -9.82 5.64
N LEU A 181 1.43 -9.05 4.60
CA LEU A 181 0.71 -9.08 3.33
C LEU A 181 1.42 -9.86 2.22
N ALA A 182 2.69 -10.22 2.40
CA ALA A 182 3.48 -10.97 1.42
C ALA A 182 2.78 -12.26 0.93
N PRO A 183 2.13 -13.08 1.79
CA PRO A 183 1.45 -14.29 1.36
C PRO A 183 0.26 -14.06 0.41
N TYR A 184 -0.21 -12.82 0.30
CA TYR A 184 -1.36 -12.43 -0.53
C TYR A 184 -0.96 -11.67 -1.80
N ALA A 185 0.35 -11.69 -2.14
CA ALA A 185 0.82 -11.17 -3.42
C ALA A 185 0.20 -11.94 -4.58
N PRO A 186 -0.14 -11.26 -5.70
CA PRO A 186 -0.75 -11.92 -6.84
C PRO A 186 0.22 -12.89 -7.52
N LEU A 187 -0.31 -14.02 -7.95
CA LEU A 187 0.38 -15.06 -8.70
C LEU A 187 0.08 -14.93 -10.22
N PRO A 188 0.98 -15.43 -11.07
CA PRO A 188 2.33 -15.89 -10.78
C PRO A 188 3.33 -14.74 -10.60
N PHE A 189 4.45 -15.00 -9.93
CA PHE A 189 5.59 -14.09 -9.89
C PHE A 189 6.91 -14.84 -10.09
N THR A 190 8.00 -14.11 -10.36
CA THR A 190 9.33 -14.72 -10.52
C THR A 190 10.13 -14.58 -9.22
N ALA A 191 10.68 -15.66 -8.72
CA ALA A 191 11.64 -15.67 -7.63
C ALA A 191 13.04 -16.03 -8.14
N ARG A 192 14.07 -15.69 -7.37
CA ARG A 192 15.46 -16.02 -7.67
C ARG A 192 16.06 -16.75 -6.46
N ASP A 193 16.58 -17.93 -6.70
CA ASP A 193 17.28 -18.72 -5.69
C ASP A 193 18.66 -18.16 -5.36
N ALA A 194 19.27 -18.65 -4.28
CA ALA A 194 20.59 -18.23 -3.84
C ALA A 194 21.71 -18.50 -4.87
N ASP A 195 21.54 -19.52 -5.73
CA ASP A 195 22.46 -19.83 -6.83
C ASP A 195 22.25 -18.93 -8.07
N GLY A 196 21.24 -18.05 -8.04
CA GLY A 196 20.90 -17.13 -9.12
C GLY A 196 19.88 -17.66 -10.13
N THR A 197 19.41 -18.89 -9.97
CA THR A 197 18.36 -19.48 -10.82
C THR A 197 17.05 -18.72 -10.64
N VAL A 198 16.39 -18.41 -11.75
CA VAL A 198 15.07 -17.75 -11.75
C VAL A 198 14.00 -18.74 -12.10
N HIS A 199 12.98 -18.85 -11.28
CA HIS A 199 11.83 -19.71 -11.50
C HIS A 199 10.51 -18.96 -11.35
N LEU A 200 9.45 -19.54 -11.88
CA LEU A 200 8.07 -19.03 -11.75
C LEU A 200 7.45 -19.64 -10.49
N VAL A 201 6.90 -18.78 -9.64
CA VAL A 201 6.11 -19.20 -8.47
C VAL A 201 4.66 -19.19 -8.88
N GLU A 202 4.03 -20.33 -8.81
CA GLU A 202 2.62 -20.59 -9.10
C GLU A 202 1.86 -20.98 -7.83
N GLU A 203 0.57 -21.21 -7.94
CA GLU A 203 -0.33 -21.45 -6.80
C GLU A 203 0.15 -22.60 -5.88
N GLU A 204 0.76 -23.63 -6.43
CA GLU A 204 1.30 -24.79 -5.70
C GLU A 204 2.48 -24.44 -4.78
N ASN A 205 3.14 -23.33 -5.03
CA ASN A 205 4.30 -22.84 -4.31
C ASN A 205 4.03 -21.53 -3.56
N ALA A 206 2.80 -21.06 -3.56
CA ALA A 206 2.42 -19.83 -2.89
C ALA A 206 2.67 -19.92 -1.38
N GLY A 207 3.45 -19.02 -0.86
CA GLY A 207 3.87 -18.98 0.56
C GLY A 207 5.34 -19.34 0.81
N LYS A 208 6.09 -19.70 -0.24
CA LYS A 208 7.55 -19.82 -0.16
C LYS A 208 8.22 -18.61 -0.80
N PHE A 209 8.17 -17.48 -0.11
CA PHE A 209 9.08 -16.38 -0.41
C PHE A 209 10.41 -16.64 0.31
N ASP A 210 11.36 -17.26 -0.38
CA ASP A 210 12.78 -17.19 -0.04
C ASP A 210 13.38 -16.02 -0.84
N HIS A 211 13.84 -15.00 -0.14
CA HIS A 211 14.45 -13.79 -0.71
C HIS A 211 15.96 -13.85 -0.66
#